data_a7bc2eaa4ec28fe6464a5e37d1b0d11a
#
_entry.id   a7bc2eaa4ec28fe6464a5e37d1b0d11a
#
_cell.length_a   1.000
_cell.length_b   1.000
_cell.length_c   1.000
_cell.angle_alpha   90.00
_cell.angle_beta   90.00
_cell.angle_gamma   90.00
#
_symmetry.space_group_name_H-M   'P 1'
#
loop_
_entity.id
_entity.type
_entity.pdbx_description
1 polymer ?
#
loop_
_entity_poly.entity_id
_entity_poly.type
_entity_poly.pdbx_seq_one_letter_code
_entity_poly.pdbx_strand_id
1 'polypeptide(L)'
;MSEPLHPAEVRVLGALLEKEITTPEYYPLTVNALVNACNQKSNRDPVVNYTDEVVQQALALLRHKGLAVRISGSGHRVEKYGHLLGEKLNLGRRESAVLCMLMLRGPQTVGELRGRTERMYEFTELADVEHCLESLATRQPDPLVAPMPRGRWAQLLGGPPDPVAAEEPSAPPSDLEHRVTTLEREVAELKQTLESFRRQFE
;
A
#
# COMPACT_ATOMS: atom_id res chain seq x y z
N MET A 1 -12.99 -1.93 -16.91
CA MET A 1 -12.77 -0.45 -16.99
C MET A 1 -12.19 -0.14 -18.35
N SER A 2 -12.70 0.89 -19.04
CA SER A 2 -12.34 1.17 -20.45
C SER A 2 -10.91 1.72 -20.65
N GLU A 3 -10.28 2.24 -19.64
CA GLU A 3 -8.94 2.82 -19.70
C GLU A 3 -8.17 2.54 -18.40
N PRO A 4 -6.92 2.07 -18.46
CA PRO A 4 -6.11 1.82 -17.27
C PRO A 4 -5.80 3.13 -16.52
N LEU A 5 -5.57 3.01 -15.22
CA LEU A 5 -5.18 4.13 -14.38
C LEU A 5 -3.68 4.41 -14.54
N HIS A 6 -3.33 5.70 -14.63
CA HIS A 6 -1.94 6.13 -14.56
C HIS A 6 -1.34 5.83 -13.17
N PRO A 7 -0.03 5.60 -13.01
CA PRO A 7 0.60 5.32 -11.70
C PRO A 7 0.25 6.34 -10.60
N ALA A 8 0.13 7.62 -10.93
CA ALA A 8 -0.30 8.64 -9.97
C ALA A 8 -1.76 8.45 -9.52
N GLU A 9 -2.66 8.06 -10.45
CA GLU A 9 -4.06 7.76 -10.11
C GLU A 9 -4.15 6.53 -9.19
N VAL A 10 -3.39 5.47 -9.47
CA VAL A 10 -3.31 4.26 -8.62
C VAL A 10 -2.84 4.63 -7.22
N ARG A 11 -1.77 5.43 -7.11
CA ARG A 11 -1.22 5.88 -5.82
C ARG A 11 -2.22 6.72 -5.03
N VAL A 12 -2.86 7.69 -5.65
CA VAL A 12 -3.85 8.58 -5.03
C VAL A 12 -5.07 7.78 -4.57
N LEU A 13 -5.57 6.88 -5.41
CA LEU A 13 -6.72 6.03 -5.08
C LEU A 13 -6.41 5.07 -3.93
N GLY A 14 -5.24 4.42 -3.95
CA GLY A 14 -4.78 3.57 -2.87
C GLY A 14 -4.59 4.33 -1.55
N ALA A 15 -4.08 5.56 -1.60
CA ALA A 15 -3.92 6.39 -0.42
C ALA A 15 -5.28 6.82 0.18
N LEU A 16 -6.27 7.16 -0.66
CA LEU A 16 -7.62 7.44 -0.20
C LEU A 16 -8.25 6.23 0.48
N LEU A 17 -8.16 5.05 -0.14
CA LEU A 17 -8.71 3.81 0.40
C LEU A 17 -8.03 3.41 1.72
N GLU A 18 -6.69 3.52 1.80
CA GLU A 18 -5.98 3.26 3.04
C GLU A 18 -6.47 4.16 4.18
N LYS A 19 -6.56 5.48 3.93
CA LYS A 19 -6.90 6.45 4.98
C LYS A 19 -8.37 6.37 5.43
N GLU A 20 -9.28 6.02 4.56
CA GLU A 20 -10.67 5.72 4.95
C GLU A 20 -10.73 4.61 5.99
N ILE A 21 -9.93 3.54 5.81
CA ILE A 21 -9.97 2.36 6.69
C ILE A 21 -9.13 2.58 7.96
N THR A 22 -7.94 3.18 7.83
CA THR A 22 -6.96 3.24 8.93
C THR A 22 -7.06 4.49 9.80
N THR A 23 -7.61 5.58 9.28
CA THR A 23 -7.75 6.87 9.98
C THR A 23 -9.07 7.56 9.60
N PRO A 24 -10.23 6.92 9.84
CA PRO A 24 -11.54 7.42 9.40
C PRO A 24 -11.89 8.79 10.01
N GLU A 25 -11.35 9.13 11.17
CA GLU A 25 -11.54 10.42 11.83
C GLU A 25 -10.97 11.61 11.04
N TYR A 26 -9.98 11.36 10.17
CA TYR A 26 -9.38 12.38 9.29
C TYR A 26 -9.91 12.32 7.85
N TYR A 27 -10.74 11.34 7.56
CA TYR A 27 -11.32 11.16 6.23
C TYR A 27 -12.66 11.92 6.10
N PRO A 28 -12.99 12.51 4.95
CA PRO A 28 -12.26 12.64 3.69
C PRO A 28 -11.07 13.60 3.75
N LEU A 29 -10.11 13.47 2.82
CA LEU A 29 -8.81 14.14 2.86
C LEU A 29 -8.81 15.47 2.08
N THR A 30 -8.07 16.47 2.58
CA THR A 30 -7.67 17.64 1.77
C THR A 30 -6.56 17.24 0.79
N VAL A 31 -6.30 18.08 -0.23
CA VAL A 31 -5.17 17.84 -1.18
C VAL A 31 -3.85 17.70 -0.43
N ASN A 32 -3.53 18.61 0.49
CA ASN A 32 -2.29 18.56 1.28
C ASN A 32 -2.16 17.25 2.10
N ALA A 33 -3.24 16.83 2.78
CA ALA A 33 -3.25 15.57 3.51
C ALA A 33 -3.03 14.37 2.56
N LEU A 34 -3.59 14.42 1.36
CA LEU A 34 -3.44 13.38 0.35
C LEU A 34 -2.03 13.34 -0.26
N VAL A 35 -1.42 14.50 -0.53
CA VAL A 35 -0.01 14.60 -0.94
C VAL A 35 0.90 13.94 0.11
N ASN A 36 0.69 14.27 1.39
CA ASN A 36 1.44 13.65 2.47
C ASN A 36 1.20 12.12 2.54
N ALA A 37 -0.03 11.65 2.33
CA ALA A 37 -0.36 10.24 2.31
C ALA A 37 0.28 9.49 1.13
N CYS A 38 0.35 10.10 -0.05
CA CYS A 38 1.02 9.54 -1.24
C CYS A 38 2.53 9.41 -1.06
N ASN A 39 3.16 10.41 -0.42
CA ASN A 39 4.61 10.56 -0.28
C ASN A 39 5.18 9.91 0.99
N GLN A 40 4.39 9.15 1.75
CA GLN A 40 4.88 8.43 2.92
C GLN A 40 6.09 7.56 2.57
N LYS A 41 7.12 7.56 3.42
CA LYS A 41 8.32 6.73 3.26
C LYS A 41 8.09 5.26 3.65
N SER A 42 7.09 5.01 4.49
CA SER A 42 6.69 3.66 4.92
C SER A 42 5.41 3.22 4.21
N ASN A 43 5.26 1.92 4.02
CA ASN A 43 4.11 1.30 3.38
C ASN A 43 3.82 1.80 1.95
N ARG A 44 4.87 2.20 1.22
CA ARG A 44 4.85 2.63 -0.17
C ARG A 44 6.01 2.00 -0.92
N ASP A 45 5.72 1.47 -2.10
CA ASP A 45 6.71 0.96 -3.03
C ASP A 45 6.22 1.20 -4.46
N PRO A 46 6.96 1.97 -5.28
CA PRO A 46 8.12 2.79 -4.89
C PRO A 46 7.73 3.97 -3.99
N VAL A 47 8.69 4.52 -3.24
CA VAL A 47 8.52 5.81 -2.57
C VAL A 47 8.52 6.90 -3.64
N VAL A 48 7.52 7.80 -3.60
CA VAL A 48 7.36 8.90 -4.56
C VAL A 48 7.42 10.25 -3.87
N ASN A 49 7.63 11.30 -4.66
CA ASN A 49 7.56 12.69 -4.20
C ASN A 49 6.65 13.50 -5.13
N TYR A 50 5.34 13.27 -5.03
CA TYR A 50 4.34 13.98 -5.81
C TYR A 50 4.14 15.39 -5.27
N THR A 51 3.98 16.34 -6.20
CA THR A 51 3.56 17.71 -5.87
C THR A 51 2.04 17.81 -5.76
N ASP A 52 1.54 18.93 -5.26
CA ASP A 52 0.12 19.24 -5.20
C ASP A 52 -0.53 19.14 -6.59
N GLU A 53 0.15 19.63 -7.64
CA GLU A 53 -0.36 19.62 -9.02
C GLU A 53 -0.55 18.18 -9.53
N VAL A 54 0.41 17.29 -9.28
CA VAL A 54 0.31 15.87 -9.68
C VAL A 54 -0.87 15.20 -9.01
N VAL A 55 -1.07 15.44 -7.70
CA VAL A 55 -2.19 14.87 -6.95
C VAL A 55 -3.53 15.45 -7.41
N GLN A 56 -3.61 16.77 -7.66
CA GLN A 56 -4.82 17.41 -8.17
C GLN A 56 -5.19 16.90 -9.56
N GLN A 57 -4.22 16.72 -10.46
CA GLN A 57 -4.44 16.14 -11.77
C GLN A 57 -4.95 14.70 -11.68
N ALA A 58 -4.34 13.87 -10.85
CA ALA A 58 -4.80 12.50 -10.62
C ALA A 58 -6.23 12.46 -10.04
N LEU A 59 -6.55 13.34 -9.09
CA LEU A 59 -7.90 13.48 -8.54
C LEU A 59 -8.93 13.90 -9.62
N ALA A 60 -8.56 14.82 -10.51
CA ALA A 60 -9.44 15.24 -11.61
C ALA A 60 -9.77 14.07 -12.54
N LEU A 61 -8.75 13.28 -12.93
CA LEU A 61 -8.92 12.09 -13.76
C LEU A 61 -9.74 11.00 -13.04
N LEU A 62 -9.45 10.72 -11.78
CA LEU A 62 -10.21 9.75 -10.96
C LEU A 62 -11.68 10.17 -10.83
N ARG A 63 -11.96 11.45 -10.67
CA ARG A 63 -13.34 11.96 -10.64
C ARG A 63 -14.04 11.80 -11.98
N HIS A 64 -13.35 12.07 -13.09
CA HIS A 64 -13.88 11.84 -14.43
C HIS A 64 -14.21 10.36 -14.65
N LYS A 65 -13.38 9.45 -14.15
CA LYS A 65 -13.61 7.99 -14.18
C LYS A 65 -14.66 7.52 -13.13
N GLY A 66 -15.18 8.42 -12.28
CA GLY A 66 -16.13 8.13 -11.22
C GLY A 66 -15.56 7.24 -10.11
N LEU A 67 -14.24 7.33 -9.85
CA LEU A 67 -13.52 6.59 -8.80
C LEU A 67 -13.21 7.45 -7.58
N ALA A 68 -13.33 8.78 -7.70
CA ALA A 68 -13.21 9.72 -6.60
C ALA A 68 -14.33 10.75 -6.63
N VAL A 69 -14.59 11.36 -5.47
CA VAL A 69 -15.61 12.39 -5.30
C VAL A 69 -15.02 13.57 -4.51
N ARG A 70 -15.45 14.78 -4.88
CA ARG A 70 -15.21 15.99 -4.09
C ARG A 70 -16.37 16.16 -3.11
N ILE A 71 -16.05 16.31 -1.85
CA ILE A 71 -17.01 16.50 -0.77
C ILE A 71 -16.92 17.94 -0.32
N SER A 72 -17.97 18.71 -0.60
CA SER A 72 -18.13 20.10 -0.21
C SER A 72 -19.25 20.16 0.84
N GLY A 73 -18.98 20.64 2.03
CA GLY A 73 -19.99 20.82 3.08
C GLY A 73 -20.11 22.29 3.50
N SER A 74 -21.28 22.71 3.97
CA SER A 74 -21.61 24.08 4.39
C SER A 74 -20.84 24.57 5.64
N GLY A 75 -19.70 23.98 5.98
CA GLY A 75 -18.82 24.35 7.09
C GLY A 75 -17.34 24.16 6.79
N HIS A 76 -16.99 23.65 5.62
CA HIS A 76 -15.59 23.40 5.27
C HIS A 76 -15.04 24.51 4.36
N ARG A 77 -14.04 25.26 4.86
CA ARG A 77 -13.29 26.25 4.07
C ARG A 77 -12.41 25.61 2.98
N VAL A 78 -12.12 24.33 3.10
CA VAL A 78 -11.19 23.60 2.21
C VAL A 78 -11.89 22.38 1.63
N GLU A 79 -11.69 22.16 0.32
CA GLU A 79 -12.21 21.01 -0.38
C GLU A 79 -11.60 19.72 0.14
N LYS A 80 -12.43 18.70 0.28
CA LYS A 80 -12.02 17.35 0.67
C LYS A 80 -12.40 16.33 -0.40
N TYR A 81 -11.69 15.23 -0.42
CA TYR A 81 -11.82 14.19 -1.43
C TYR A 81 -11.96 12.82 -0.78
N GLY A 82 -12.85 12.01 -1.35
CA GLY A 82 -13.07 10.62 -1.01
C GLY A 82 -13.01 9.74 -2.25
N HIS A 83 -12.85 8.43 -2.07
CA HIS A 83 -12.96 7.47 -3.16
C HIS A 83 -14.36 6.86 -3.23
N LEU A 84 -14.67 6.29 -4.40
CA LEU A 84 -15.90 5.55 -4.67
C LEU A 84 -15.58 4.10 -5.10
N LEU A 85 -14.34 3.63 -4.88
CA LEU A 85 -13.85 2.35 -5.38
C LEU A 85 -14.65 1.18 -4.84
N GLY A 86 -14.93 1.18 -3.53
CA GLY A 86 -15.69 0.12 -2.87
C GLY A 86 -17.10 -0.02 -3.44
N GLU A 87 -17.81 1.09 -3.60
CA GLU A 87 -19.17 1.12 -4.18
C GLU A 87 -19.15 0.73 -5.66
N LYS A 88 -18.25 1.35 -6.44
CA LYS A 88 -18.18 1.15 -7.89
C LYS A 88 -17.82 -0.27 -8.30
N LEU A 89 -16.94 -0.90 -7.53
CA LEU A 89 -16.48 -2.27 -7.77
C LEU A 89 -17.15 -3.27 -6.82
N ASN A 90 -18.07 -2.87 -5.96
CA ASN A 90 -18.74 -3.72 -4.97
C ASN A 90 -17.73 -4.60 -4.21
N LEU A 91 -16.75 -3.95 -3.56
CA LEU A 91 -15.68 -4.61 -2.82
C LEU A 91 -16.04 -4.74 -1.34
N GLY A 92 -15.84 -5.93 -0.80
CA GLY A 92 -15.86 -6.15 0.65
C GLY A 92 -14.59 -5.64 1.33
N ARG A 93 -14.55 -5.66 2.66
CA ARG A 93 -13.40 -5.17 3.45
C ARG A 93 -12.11 -5.95 3.16
N ARG A 94 -12.19 -7.26 2.98
CA ARG A 94 -11.05 -8.14 2.64
C ARG A 94 -10.44 -7.76 1.30
N GLU A 95 -11.29 -7.66 0.30
CA GLU A 95 -10.90 -7.31 -1.07
C GLU A 95 -10.31 -5.90 -1.14
N SER A 96 -10.92 -4.94 -0.44
CA SER A 96 -10.42 -3.57 -0.33
C SER A 96 -9.03 -3.52 0.30
N ALA A 97 -8.77 -4.28 1.36
CA ALA A 97 -7.47 -4.33 2.02
C ALA A 97 -6.38 -4.91 1.11
N VAL A 98 -6.65 -6.03 0.44
CA VAL A 98 -5.72 -6.66 -0.51
C VAL A 98 -5.42 -5.73 -1.69
N LEU A 99 -6.46 -5.20 -2.33
CA LEU A 99 -6.31 -4.31 -3.48
C LEU A 99 -5.55 -3.03 -3.10
N CYS A 100 -5.83 -2.46 -1.93
CA CYS A 100 -5.11 -1.30 -1.39
C CYS A 100 -3.61 -1.56 -1.27
N MET A 101 -3.21 -2.70 -0.70
CA MET A 101 -1.80 -3.05 -0.56
C MET A 101 -1.12 -3.23 -1.91
N LEU A 102 -1.78 -3.86 -2.87
CA LEU A 102 -1.26 -4.01 -4.23
C LEU A 102 -1.13 -2.67 -4.96
N MET A 103 -2.04 -1.72 -4.74
CA MET A 103 -1.94 -0.36 -5.31
C MET A 103 -0.80 0.46 -4.70
N LEU A 104 -0.55 0.31 -3.40
CA LEU A 104 0.42 1.14 -2.69
C LEU A 104 1.85 0.58 -2.73
N ARG A 105 2.00 -0.74 -2.88
CA ARG A 105 3.29 -1.43 -2.75
C ARG A 105 3.64 -2.33 -3.94
N GLY A 106 2.86 -2.25 -5.03
CA GLY A 106 3.11 -3.08 -6.21
C GLY A 106 2.88 -4.58 -5.97
N PRO A 107 3.48 -5.45 -6.80
CA PRO A 107 3.28 -6.89 -6.72
C PRO A 107 3.79 -7.52 -5.42
N GLN A 108 2.97 -8.37 -4.79
CA GLN A 108 3.27 -8.98 -3.49
C GLN A 108 2.91 -10.48 -3.46
N THR A 109 3.59 -11.23 -2.61
CA THR A 109 3.24 -12.63 -2.29
C THR A 109 2.06 -12.69 -1.33
N VAL A 110 1.43 -13.85 -1.22
CA VAL A 110 0.33 -14.12 -0.27
C VAL A 110 0.75 -13.83 1.17
N GLY A 111 1.96 -14.26 1.56
CA GLY A 111 2.51 -14.02 2.89
C GLY A 111 2.74 -12.53 3.20
N GLU A 112 3.26 -11.78 2.23
CA GLU A 112 3.43 -10.32 2.35
C GLU A 112 2.08 -9.61 2.50
N LEU A 113 1.08 -10.01 1.72
CA LEU A 113 -0.27 -9.44 1.80
C LEU A 113 -0.91 -9.70 3.16
N ARG A 114 -0.81 -10.94 3.69
CA ARG A 114 -1.34 -11.27 5.01
C ARG A 114 -0.81 -10.32 6.08
N GLY A 115 0.52 -10.18 6.19
CA GLY A 115 1.12 -9.33 7.23
C GLY A 115 0.89 -7.83 7.02
N ARG A 116 0.80 -7.39 5.76
CA ARG A 116 0.67 -5.95 5.45
C ARG A 116 -0.77 -5.42 5.52
N THR A 117 -1.76 -6.30 5.44
CA THR A 117 -3.19 -5.93 5.54
C THR A 117 -3.70 -5.82 6.97
N GLU A 118 -3.00 -6.29 8.00
CA GLU A 118 -3.45 -6.39 9.40
C GLU A 118 -4.13 -5.12 9.93
N ARG A 119 -3.62 -3.93 9.58
CA ARG A 119 -4.22 -2.66 10.02
C ARG A 119 -5.56 -2.32 9.35
N MET A 120 -5.91 -2.99 8.26
CA MET A 120 -7.14 -2.76 7.50
C MET A 120 -8.09 -3.95 7.61
N TYR A 121 -7.55 -5.16 7.50
CA TYR A 121 -8.24 -6.42 7.67
C TYR A 121 -7.23 -7.51 8.08
N GLU A 122 -7.49 -8.17 9.18
CA GLU A 122 -6.66 -9.26 9.70
C GLU A 122 -7.12 -10.59 9.10
N PHE A 123 -6.27 -11.21 8.29
CA PHE A 123 -6.48 -12.55 7.75
C PHE A 123 -5.93 -13.60 8.72
N THR A 124 -6.75 -14.56 9.07
CA THR A 124 -6.35 -15.62 10.01
C THR A 124 -5.36 -16.58 9.37
N GLU A 125 -5.62 -17.00 8.13
CA GLU A 125 -4.82 -18.00 7.41
C GLU A 125 -4.36 -17.46 6.05
N LEU A 126 -3.31 -18.09 5.49
CA LEU A 126 -2.84 -17.77 4.13
C LEU A 126 -3.90 -18.13 3.08
N ALA A 127 -4.62 -19.23 3.30
CA ALA A 127 -5.70 -19.68 2.43
C ALA A 127 -6.83 -18.64 2.27
N ASP A 128 -7.09 -17.84 3.30
CA ASP A 128 -8.09 -16.76 3.22
C ASP A 128 -7.66 -15.65 2.25
N VAL A 129 -6.35 -15.34 2.23
CA VAL A 129 -5.78 -14.36 1.28
C VAL A 129 -5.80 -14.93 -0.13
N GLU A 130 -5.43 -16.20 -0.31
CA GLU A 130 -5.47 -16.87 -1.62
C GLU A 130 -6.89 -16.86 -2.18
N HIS A 131 -7.87 -17.26 -1.40
CA HIS A 131 -9.27 -17.24 -1.80
C HIS A 131 -9.75 -15.82 -2.18
N CYS A 132 -9.33 -14.81 -1.42
CA CYS A 132 -9.64 -13.40 -1.73
C CYS A 132 -9.01 -12.97 -3.07
N LEU A 133 -7.75 -13.35 -3.35
CA LEU A 133 -7.07 -13.07 -4.60
C LEU A 133 -7.72 -13.79 -5.79
N GLU A 134 -8.09 -15.05 -5.63
CA GLU A 134 -8.80 -15.83 -6.65
C GLU A 134 -10.17 -15.21 -6.96
N SER A 135 -10.91 -14.78 -5.94
CA SER A 135 -12.16 -14.05 -6.13
C SER A 135 -11.97 -12.78 -6.95
N LEU A 136 -10.94 -11.98 -6.65
CA LEU A 136 -10.60 -10.77 -7.39
C LEU A 136 -10.11 -11.05 -8.82
N ALA A 137 -9.42 -12.18 -9.05
CA ALA A 137 -8.87 -12.58 -10.36
C ALA A 137 -9.93 -13.17 -11.30
N THR A 138 -10.95 -13.84 -10.75
CA THR A 138 -12.03 -14.47 -11.53
C THR A 138 -13.25 -13.57 -11.71
N ARG A 139 -13.17 -12.35 -11.22
CA ARG A 139 -14.26 -11.38 -11.24
C ARG A 139 -14.67 -11.01 -12.67
N GLN A 140 -15.98 -10.91 -12.89
CA GLN A 140 -16.58 -10.49 -14.16
C GLN A 140 -17.20 -9.08 -14.02
N PRO A 141 -17.18 -8.24 -15.06
CA PRO A 141 -16.54 -8.47 -16.35
C PRO A 141 -15.03 -8.22 -16.35
N ASP A 142 -14.50 -7.53 -15.35
CA ASP A 142 -13.09 -7.10 -15.28
C ASP A 142 -12.40 -7.72 -14.06
N PRO A 143 -11.40 -8.61 -14.25
CA PRO A 143 -10.54 -9.04 -13.16
C PRO A 143 -9.76 -7.84 -12.58
N LEU A 144 -9.52 -7.85 -11.27
CA LEU A 144 -8.88 -6.74 -10.56
C LEU A 144 -7.44 -7.04 -10.17
N VAL A 145 -7.06 -8.31 -10.15
CA VAL A 145 -5.70 -8.79 -9.87
C VAL A 145 -5.31 -9.92 -10.81
N ALA A 146 -4.01 -10.12 -10.99
CA ALA A 146 -3.48 -11.25 -11.74
C ALA A 146 -2.27 -11.87 -11.03
N PRO A 147 -2.07 -13.21 -11.18
CA PRO A 147 -0.86 -13.87 -10.71
C PRO A 147 0.34 -13.43 -11.54
N MET A 148 1.49 -13.37 -10.88
CA MET A 148 2.78 -13.03 -11.47
C MET A 148 3.84 -14.08 -11.11
N PRO A 149 4.99 -14.07 -11.80
CA PRO A 149 6.11 -14.94 -11.46
C PRO A 149 6.48 -14.90 -9.96
N ARG A 150 7.07 -16.00 -9.48
CA ARG A 150 7.53 -16.16 -8.09
C ARG A 150 6.42 -16.06 -7.03
N GLY A 151 5.19 -16.46 -7.37
CA GLY A 151 4.05 -16.48 -6.44
C GLY A 151 3.57 -15.09 -6.01
N ARG A 152 3.87 -14.05 -6.79
CA ARG A 152 3.37 -12.69 -6.56
C ARG A 152 2.02 -12.47 -7.23
N TRP A 153 1.32 -11.46 -6.77
CA TRP A 153 0.06 -10.97 -7.34
C TRP A 153 0.15 -9.47 -7.57
N ALA A 154 -0.42 -9.00 -8.66
CA ALA A 154 -0.46 -7.58 -9.01
C ALA A 154 -1.89 -7.12 -9.24
N GLN A 155 -2.16 -5.82 -9.01
CA GLN A 155 -3.42 -5.18 -9.38
C GLN A 155 -3.46 -4.89 -10.89
N LEU A 156 -4.65 -4.90 -11.47
CA LEU A 156 -4.89 -4.66 -12.89
C LEU A 156 -5.52 -3.28 -13.19
N LEU A 157 -5.78 -2.47 -12.18
CA LEU A 157 -6.36 -1.13 -12.37
C LEU A 157 -5.44 -0.22 -13.19
N GLY A 158 -4.13 -0.39 -13.06
CA GLY A 158 -3.12 0.31 -13.85
C GLY A 158 -2.78 -0.34 -15.20
N GLY A 159 -3.56 -1.33 -15.62
CA GLY A 159 -3.27 -2.16 -16.78
C GLY A 159 -2.53 -3.46 -16.44
N PRO A 160 -2.18 -4.26 -17.45
CA PRO A 160 -1.42 -5.47 -17.23
C PRO A 160 -0.06 -5.13 -16.59
N PRO A 161 0.34 -5.88 -15.56
CA PRO A 161 1.61 -5.62 -14.89
C PRO A 161 2.78 -5.91 -15.83
N ASP A 162 3.80 -5.04 -15.76
CA ASP A 162 5.03 -5.26 -16.50
C ASP A 162 5.77 -6.49 -15.93
N PRO A 163 5.97 -7.56 -16.72
CA PRO A 163 6.68 -8.74 -16.25
C PRO A 163 8.14 -8.44 -15.84
N VAL A 164 8.75 -7.40 -16.39
CA VAL A 164 10.12 -6.97 -16.06
C VAL A 164 10.18 -6.29 -14.70
N ALA A 165 9.12 -5.59 -14.27
CA ALA A 165 9.05 -5.00 -12.93
C ALA A 165 9.06 -6.06 -11.80
N ALA A 166 8.78 -7.33 -12.13
CA ALA A 166 8.91 -8.45 -11.20
C ALA A 166 10.35 -8.97 -11.08
N GLU A 167 11.26 -8.55 -11.97
CA GLU A 167 12.66 -8.96 -11.99
C GLU A 167 13.59 -7.99 -11.26
N GLU A 168 13.17 -6.74 -11.02
CA GLU A 168 13.95 -5.87 -10.14
C GLU A 168 13.90 -6.46 -8.72
N PRO A 169 15.04 -6.87 -8.15
CA PRO A 169 15.08 -7.20 -6.75
C PRO A 169 14.67 -5.93 -6.00
N SER A 170 13.56 -5.97 -5.25
CA SER A 170 13.40 -5.05 -4.12
C SER A 170 14.78 -4.98 -3.45
N ALA A 171 15.35 -3.79 -3.33
CA ALA A 171 16.71 -3.51 -2.92
C ALA A 171 17.29 -4.62 -2.01
N PRO A 172 18.50 -5.09 -2.26
CA PRO A 172 19.00 -6.32 -1.67
C PRO A 172 18.83 -6.27 -0.14
N PRO A 173 18.54 -7.43 0.51
CA PRO A 173 18.50 -7.55 1.96
C PRO A 173 19.83 -7.16 2.63
N SER A 174 20.85 -6.80 1.82
CA SER A 174 22.21 -6.47 2.24
C SER A 174 22.31 -5.36 3.27
N ASP A 175 21.45 -4.35 3.25
CA ASP A 175 21.56 -3.26 4.24
C ASP A 175 20.91 -3.63 5.59
N LEU A 176 19.80 -4.37 5.57
CA LEU A 176 19.14 -4.87 6.77
C LEU A 176 19.91 -6.03 7.40
N GLU A 177 20.39 -6.98 6.63
CA GLU A 177 21.22 -8.08 7.11
C GLU A 177 22.57 -7.57 7.63
N HIS A 178 23.21 -6.61 6.92
CA HIS A 178 24.41 -5.94 7.40
C HIS A 178 24.17 -5.16 8.70
N ARG A 179 23.05 -4.45 8.81
CA ARG A 179 22.68 -3.72 10.04
C ARG A 179 22.37 -4.67 11.19
N VAL A 180 21.64 -5.77 10.92
CA VAL A 180 21.37 -6.81 11.95
C VAL A 180 22.69 -7.42 12.42
N THR A 181 23.55 -7.88 11.52
CA THR A 181 24.87 -8.45 11.87
C THR A 181 25.74 -7.44 12.64
N THR A 182 25.69 -6.16 12.26
CA THR A 182 26.43 -5.10 12.97
C THR A 182 25.87 -4.89 14.37
N LEU A 183 24.54 -4.81 14.53
CA LEU A 183 23.87 -4.65 15.82
C LEU A 183 24.09 -5.87 16.73
N GLU A 184 24.04 -7.08 16.19
CA GLU A 184 24.35 -8.32 16.94
C GLU A 184 25.77 -8.32 17.47
N ARG A 185 26.74 -7.85 16.68
CA ARG A 185 28.13 -7.70 17.11
C ARG A 185 28.27 -6.66 18.22
N GLU A 186 27.66 -5.48 18.05
CA GLU A 186 27.69 -4.41 19.06
C GLU A 186 27.06 -4.87 20.39
N VAL A 187 25.95 -5.60 20.33
CA VAL A 187 25.29 -6.17 21.51
C VAL A 187 26.19 -7.22 22.18
N ALA A 188 26.90 -8.05 21.42
CA ALA A 188 27.85 -9.01 21.96
C ALA A 188 29.04 -8.33 22.66
N GLU A 189 29.60 -7.29 22.05
CA GLU A 189 30.70 -6.48 22.63
C GLU A 189 30.26 -5.76 23.90
N LEU A 190 29.04 -5.17 23.91
CA LEU A 190 28.49 -4.52 25.10
C LEU A 190 28.25 -5.52 26.24
N LYS A 191 27.75 -6.72 25.96
CA LYS A 191 27.58 -7.78 26.97
C LYS A 191 28.92 -8.20 27.56
N GLN A 192 29.94 -8.39 26.73
CA GLN A 192 31.27 -8.77 27.18
C GLN A 192 31.92 -7.66 28.03
N THR A 193 31.75 -6.40 27.65
CA THR A 193 32.21 -5.25 28.41
C THR A 193 31.51 -5.15 29.78
N LEU A 194 30.19 -5.38 29.81
CA LEU A 194 29.41 -5.38 31.02
C LEU A 194 29.83 -6.52 31.96
N GLU A 195 30.05 -7.72 31.42
CA GLU A 195 30.57 -8.87 32.25
C GLU A 195 31.96 -8.61 32.79
N SER A 196 32.87 -8.01 31.98
CA SER A 196 34.20 -7.66 32.46
C SER A 196 34.14 -6.58 33.54
N PHE A 197 33.27 -5.60 33.39
CA PHE A 197 33.03 -4.56 34.40
C PHE A 197 32.49 -5.15 35.72
N ARG A 198 31.50 -6.05 35.61
CA ARG A 198 30.96 -6.75 36.80
C ARG A 198 32.01 -7.50 37.58
N ARG A 199 32.95 -8.19 36.90
CA ARG A 199 34.04 -8.95 37.53
C ARG A 199 35.09 -8.06 38.23
N GLN A 200 35.13 -6.75 37.95
CA GLN A 200 36.03 -5.82 38.64
C GLN A 200 35.47 -5.34 39.99
N PHE A 201 34.19 -5.60 40.28
CA PHE A 201 33.50 -5.19 41.50
C PHE A 201 33.04 -6.39 42.39
N GLU A 202 33.30 -7.62 41.95
CA GLU A 202 33.24 -8.83 42.76
C GLU A 202 34.63 -9.22 43.29
#